data_8ece7550263192151d291d51c617b276
#
_entry.id   8ece7550263192151d291d51c617b276
#
_cell.length_a   1.000
_cell.length_b   1.000
_cell.length_c   1.000
_cell.angle_alpha   90.00
_cell.angle_beta   90.00
_cell.angle_gamma   90.00
#
_symmetry.space_group_name_H-M   'P 1'
#
loop_
_entity.id
_entity.type
_entity.pdbx_description
1 polymer ?
#
loop_
_entity_poly.entity_id
_entity_poly.type
_entity_poly.pdbx_seq_one_letter_code
_entity_poly.pdbx_strand_id
1 'polypeptide(L)'
;LDLNDRQKEIYVEKSFGELVKYFSENSDFFRSLLPNNLNQSYLEFPIISKTILKSVGIDERTVREFAFAKFNTGGTSGRPMDFFLEKGYYAREWSHMHFLWERIGYKYINTKITIRGKKLHSLIQYNYNQNEFLLDAYAELKTADFEILLKVFKKYKPTFIHGYPSSIFYFIKTVELKFPALFEYLQKNIKGIMFSSEYPSPQYRNYIENTITENTVSWYGHTEAVVLAGELYKKYEYVPFLSYGFAEAVKINGSYHLIGTCFSNKATPFIRYDTEDLIEPNFSNNGHLNSFKIKEGRIGEFVIDKNGNLISLTGLIFGQHHKLFDYIDFLQVKQPTPGKLIVYYSSKLEIQYPDVLFDTRNIQIDFSFEQYKQPIKTSLGKVPLLIK
;
A
#
# COMPACT_ATOMS: atom_id res chain seq x y z
N LEU A 1 1.06 20.91 -7.98
CA LEU A 1 0.31 22.13 -8.24
C LEU A 1 0.72 23.15 -7.18
N ASP A 2 1.42 24.20 -7.58
CA ASP A 2 1.75 25.34 -6.69
C ASP A 2 0.52 26.25 -6.56
N LEU A 3 -0.54 25.72 -5.96
CA LEU A 3 -1.77 26.43 -5.70
C LEU A 3 -1.70 27.06 -4.29
N ASN A 4 -2.12 28.31 -4.15
CA ASN A 4 -2.39 28.89 -2.84
C ASN A 4 -3.67 28.29 -2.23
N ASP A 5 -3.91 28.50 -0.94
CA ASP A 5 -5.02 27.88 -0.22
C ASP A 5 -6.39 28.16 -0.84
N ARG A 6 -6.65 29.40 -1.29
CA ARG A 6 -7.89 29.75 -1.98
C ARG A 6 -8.07 29.01 -3.32
N GLN A 7 -6.98 28.86 -4.07
CA GLN A 7 -7.01 28.12 -5.34
C GLN A 7 -7.24 26.63 -5.11
N LYS A 8 -6.66 26.07 -4.04
CA LYS A 8 -6.91 24.67 -3.63
C LYS A 8 -8.38 24.46 -3.29
N GLU A 9 -8.96 25.35 -2.50
CA GLU A 9 -10.37 25.30 -2.12
C GLU A 9 -11.30 25.32 -3.34
N ILE A 10 -11.11 26.28 -4.26
CA ILE A 10 -11.87 26.36 -5.51
C ILE A 10 -11.73 25.07 -6.33
N TYR A 11 -10.51 24.53 -6.42
CA TYR A 11 -10.27 23.30 -7.15
C TYR A 11 -11.01 22.11 -6.51
N VAL A 12 -10.96 21.98 -5.19
CA VAL A 12 -11.64 20.91 -4.43
C VAL A 12 -13.15 21.01 -4.62
N GLU A 13 -13.74 22.19 -4.37
CA GLU A 13 -15.19 22.40 -4.51
C GLU A 13 -15.69 22.07 -5.92
N LYS A 14 -14.99 22.56 -6.95
CA LYS A 14 -15.33 22.27 -8.34
C LYS A 14 -15.24 20.77 -8.63
N SER A 15 -14.11 20.14 -8.31
CA SER A 15 -13.87 18.71 -8.59
C SER A 15 -14.84 17.82 -7.84
N PHE A 16 -15.15 18.18 -6.61
CA PHE A 16 -16.12 17.46 -5.78
C PHE A 16 -17.53 17.60 -6.36
N GLY A 17 -17.96 18.82 -6.72
CA GLY A 17 -19.26 19.05 -7.33
C GLY A 17 -19.46 18.31 -8.65
N GLU A 18 -18.43 18.29 -9.52
CA GLU A 18 -18.45 17.53 -10.77
C GLU A 18 -18.58 16.02 -10.51
N LEU A 19 -17.85 15.49 -9.51
CA LEU A 19 -17.87 14.08 -9.15
C LEU A 19 -19.24 13.67 -8.55
N VAL A 20 -19.78 14.48 -7.66
CA VAL A 20 -21.10 14.25 -7.04
C VAL A 20 -22.19 14.25 -8.09
N LYS A 21 -22.21 15.26 -8.97
CA LYS A 21 -23.15 15.33 -10.09
C LYS A 21 -23.06 14.08 -10.96
N TYR A 22 -21.86 13.69 -11.35
CA TYR A 22 -21.64 12.51 -12.16
C TYR A 22 -22.21 11.23 -11.50
N PHE A 23 -21.88 10.94 -10.25
CA PHE A 23 -22.37 9.74 -9.57
C PHE A 23 -23.86 9.80 -9.23
N SER A 24 -24.43 10.98 -8.96
CA SER A 24 -25.87 11.14 -8.77
C SER A 24 -26.68 10.78 -10.01
N GLU A 25 -26.12 11.01 -11.19
CA GLU A 25 -26.74 10.69 -12.47
C GLU A 25 -26.54 9.22 -12.87
N ASN A 26 -25.42 8.59 -12.48
CA ASN A 26 -24.95 7.31 -13.02
C ASN A 26 -24.90 6.15 -12.02
N SER A 27 -25.24 6.36 -10.73
CA SER A 27 -25.21 5.33 -9.70
C SER A 27 -26.37 5.48 -8.72
N ASP A 28 -27.32 4.53 -8.75
CA ASP A 28 -28.45 4.52 -7.81
C ASP A 28 -27.99 4.32 -6.36
N PHE A 29 -26.98 3.47 -6.17
CA PHE A 29 -26.35 3.28 -4.86
C PHE A 29 -25.83 4.61 -4.32
N PHE A 30 -25.04 5.31 -5.13
CA PHE A 30 -24.46 6.57 -4.69
C PHE A 30 -25.55 7.65 -4.48
N ARG A 31 -26.55 7.71 -5.35
CA ARG A 31 -27.70 8.61 -5.20
C ARG A 31 -28.42 8.41 -3.87
N SER A 32 -28.52 7.15 -3.40
CA SER A 32 -29.14 6.83 -2.11
C SER A 32 -28.35 7.35 -0.90
N LEU A 33 -27.07 7.64 -1.06
CA LEU A 33 -26.20 8.19 -0.01
C LEU A 33 -26.19 9.72 0.01
N LEU A 34 -26.72 10.38 -1.03
CA LEU A 34 -26.71 11.83 -1.13
C LEU A 34 -27.62 12.47 -0.11
N PRO A 35 -27.22 13.59 0.50
CA PRO A 35 -28.14 14.43 1.26
C PRO A 35 -29.21 15.03 0.34
N ASN A 36 -30.40 15.32 0.87
CA ASN A 36 -31.53 15.84 0.11
C ASN A 36 -31.26 17.19 -0.57
N ASN A 37 -30.18 17.87 -0.23
CA ASN A 37 -29.79 19.16 -0.81
C ASN A 37 -28.38 19.07 -1.39
N LEU A 38 -28.26 19.01 -2.72
CA LEU A 38 -26.99 18.89 -3.47
C LEU A 38 -26.12 20.16 -3.46
N ASN A 39 -26.62 21.28 -2.94
CA ASN A 39 -25.88 22.55 -2.88
C ASN A 39 -25.07 22.72 -1.59
N GLN A 40 -24.93 21.66 -0.80
CA GLN A 40 -24.20 21.69 0.46
C GLN A 40 -22.68 21.57 0.24
N SER A 41 -21.90 22.09 1.20
CA SER A 41 -20.45 21.93 1.24
C SER A 41 -20.06 20.45 1.20
N TYR A 42 -18.92 20.12 0.57
CA TYR A 42 -18.37 18.76 0.56
C TYR A 42 -18.22 18.18 1.98
N LEU A 43 -18.07 19.01 3.01
CA LEU A 43 -17.95 18.60 4.41
C LEU A 43 -19.23 17.96 4.97
N GLU A 44 -20.38 18.25 4.40
CA GLU A 44 -21.70 17.72 4.81
C GLU A 44 -22.00 16.36 4.16
N PHE A 45 -21.18 15.95 3.21
CA PHE A 45 -21.28 14.64 2.59
C PHE A 45 -20.99 13.54 3.62
N PRO A 46 -21.75 12.42 3.64
CA PRO A 46 -21.49 11.34 4.58
C PRO A 46 -20.11 10.71 4.33
N ILE A 47 -19.46 10.30 5.40
CA ILE A 47 -18.26 9.48 5.31
C ILE A 47 -18.67 8.06 4.92
N ILE A 48 -18.12 7.58 3.82
CA ILE A 48 -18.38 6.25 3.28
C ILE A 48 -17.36 5.27 3.83
N SER A 49 -17.81 4.33 4.66
CA SER A 49 -16.96 3.26 5.16
C SER A 49 -16.92 2.06 4.20
N LYS A 50 -15.94 1.21 4.36
CA LYS A 50 -15.87 -0.09 3.68
C LYS A 50 -17.12 -0.94 3.94
N THR A 51 -17.71 -0.84 5.14
CA THR A 51 -18.94 -1.54 5.50
C THR A 51 -20.12 -1.07 4.65
N ILE A 52 -20.25 0.24 4.42
CA ILE A 52 -21.30 0.82 3.55
C ILE A 52 -21.10 0.32 2.11
N LEU A 53 -19.88 0.36 1.58
CA LEU A 53 -19.62 -0.13 0.23
C LEU A 53 -19.90 -1.63 0.08
N LYS A 54 -19.68 -2.42 1.11
CA LYS A 54 -19.97 -3.87 1.13
C LYS A 54 -21.42 -4.23 1.40
N SER A 55 -22.27 -3.28 1.78
CA SER A 55 -23.70 -3.56 2.03
C SER A 55 -24.48 -3.88 0.75
N VAL A 56 -23.91 -3.54 -0.40
CA VAL A 56 -24.47 -3.82 -1.73
C VAL A 56 -23.48 -4.61 -2.59
N GLY A 57 -23.99 -5.25 -3.64
CA GLY A 57 -23.16 -5.98 -4.61
C GLY A 57 -22.17 -5.06 -5.35
N ILE A 58 -21.10 -5.64 -5.87
CA ILE A 58 -20.11 -4.87 -6.64
C ILE A 58 -20.75 -4.19 -7.86
N ASP A 59 -21.74 -4.83 -8.47
CA ASP A 59 -22.42 -4.33 -9.66
C ASP A 59 -23.30 -3.12 -9.37
N GLU A 60 -23.94 -3.11 -8.22
CA GLU A 60 -24.83 -2.02 -7.79
C GLU A 60 -24.07 -0.72 -7.49
N ARG A 61 -22.83 -0.84 -7.01
CA ARG A 61 -21.96 0.31 -6.69
C ARG A 61 -20.96 0.66 -7.76
N THR A 62 -21.03 0.04 -8.95
CA THR A 62 -20.07 0.26 -10.05
C THR A 62 -20.75 0.87 -11.25
N VAL A 63 -20.20 1.96 -11.79
CA VAL A 63 -20.58 2.48 -13.11
C VAL A 63 -19.84 1.67 -14.15
N ARG A 64 -20.54 0.71 -14.77
CA ARG A 64 -19.97 -0.31 -15.65
C ARG A 64 -19.24 0.21 -16.87
N GLU A 65 -19.67 1.33 -17.43
CA GLU A 65 -19.04 1.97 -18.58
C GLU A 65 -17.54 2.27 -18.36
N PHE A 66 -17.17 2.62 -17.12
CA PHE A 66 -15.80 2.97 -16.75
C PHE A 66 -15.06 1.83 -16.04
N ALA A 67 -15.70 0.69 -15.81
CA ALA A 67 -15.10 -0.44 -15.13
C ALA A 67 -14.06 -1.15 -16.02
N PHE A 68 -12.78 -0.83 -15.83
CA PHE A 68 -11.70 -1.39 -16.64
C PHE A 68 -11.00 -2.57 -15.95
N ALA A 69 -10.57 -2.40 -14.71
CA ALA A 69 -9.82 -3.43 -13.99
C ALA A 69 -10.43 -3.66 -12.61
N LYS A 70 -10.68 -4.94 -12.28
CA LYS A 70 -11.16 -5.37 -10.98
C LYS A 70 -9.99 -5.52 -10.01
N PHE A 71 -10.14 -4.94 -8.83
CA PHE A 71 -9.19 -5.01 -7.73
C PHE A 71 -9.86 -5.54 -6.47
N ASN A 72 -9.02 -6.05 -5.58
CA ASN A 72 -9.42 -6.45 -4.25
C ASN A 72 -8.57 -5.69 -3.22
N THR A 73 -9.19 -5.11 -2.20
CA THR A 73 -8.44 -4.51 -1.11
C THR A 73 -7.80 -5.59 -0.27
N GLY A 74 -6.50 -5.61 -0.19
CA GLY A 74 -5.79 -6.36 0.83
C GLY A 74 -5.82 -5.61 2.16
N GLY A 75 -7.02 -5.41 2.73
CA GLY A 75 -7.17 -4.52 3.89
C GLY A 75 -6.42 -5.00 5.13
N THR A 76 -5.68 -4.09 5.78
CA THR A 76 -5.09 -4.30 7.12
C THR A 76 -6.15 -4.62 8.18
N SER A 77 -7.43 -4.34 7.91
CA SER A 77 -8.58 -4.72 8.71
C SER A 77 -9.08 -6.16 8.48
N GLY A 78 -8.40 -6.95 7.62
CA GLY A 78 -8.78 -8.33 7.32
C GLY A 78 -10.11 -8.48 6.56
N ARG A 79 -10.67 -7.39 5.99
CA ARG A 79 -11.93 -7.40 5.23
C ARG A 79 -11.67 -7.01 3.78
N PRO A 80 -11.40 -7.96 2.88
CA PRO A 80 -11.25 -7.67 1.46
C PRO A 80 -12.54 -7.10 0.87
N MET A 81 -12.40 -6.18 -0.07
CA MET A 81 -13.49 -5.58 -0.82
C MET A 81 -13.12 -5.49 -2.29
N ASP A 82 -13.96 -6.02 -3.14
CA ASP A 82 -13.79 -5.91 -4.59
C ASP A 82 -14.30 -4.55 -5.08
N PHE A 83 -13.62 -3.98 -6.05
CA PHE A 83 -14.01 -2.73 -6.71
C PHE A 83 -13.38 -2.64 -8.09
N PHE A 84 -13.82 -1.66 -8.89
CA PHE A 84 -13.26 -1.40 -10.21
C PHE A 84 -12.52 -0.05 -10.23
N LEU A 85 -11.41 -0.02 -10.97
CA LEU A 85 -10.72 1.20 -11.37
C LEU A 85 -10.91 1.44 -12.86
N GLU A 86 -10.94 2.71 -13.25
CA GLU A 86 -11.09 3.09 -14.65
C GLU A 86 -9.79 2.94 -15.46
N LYS A 87 -9.91 2.97 -16.78
CA LYS A 87 -8.76 2.96 -17.68
C LYS A 87 -7.86 4.18 -17.42
N GLY A 88 -6.56 3.94 -17.37
CA GLY A 88 -5.57 5.00 -17.15
C GLY A 88 -5.20 5.30 -15.70
N TYR A 89 -5.89 4.68 -14.71
CA TYR A 89 -5.55 4.84 -13.30
C TYR A 89 -4.05 4.58 -13.02
N TYR A 90 -3.51 3.54 -13.64
CA TYR A 90 -2.12 3.14 -13.47
C TYR A 90 -1.14 4.21 -13.95
N ALA A 91 -1.41 4.80 -15.12
CA ALA A 91 -0.56 5.87 -15.65
C ALA A 91 -0.60 7.13 -14.77
N ARG A 92 -1.77 7.46 -14.20
CA ARG A 92 -1.92 8.58 -13.25
C ARG A 92 -1.11 8.35 -11.98
N GLU A 93 -1.23 7.17 -11.38
CA GLU A 93 -0.46 6.84 -10.18
C GLU A 93 1.05 6.90 -10.45
N TRP A 94 1.50 6.27 -11.53
CA TRP A 94 2.92 6.27 -11.89
C TRP A 94 3.46 7.67 -12.21
N SER A 95 2.66 8.58 -12.77
CA SER A 95 3.10 9.95 -12.99
C SER A 95 3.42 10.68 -11.67
N HIS A 96 2.60 10.48 -10.64
CA HIS A 96 2.86 11.03 -9.31
C HIS A 96 4.07 10.36 -8.63
N MET A 97 4.23 9.04 -8.84
CA MET A 97 5.40 8.33 -8.32
C MET A 97 6.68 8.84 -8.95
N HIS A 98 6.72 9.03 -10.27
CA HIS A 98 7.89 9.58 -10.95
C HIS A 98 8.20 11.02 -10.48
N PHE A 99 7.20 11.86 -10.31
CA PHE A 99 7.36 13.18 -9.73
C PHE A 99 8.00 13.14 -8.34
N LEU A 100 7.57 12.21 -7.48
CA LEU A 100 8.15 12.00 -6.16
C LEU A 100 9.60 11.50 -6.24
N TRP A 101 9.87 10.54 -7.11
CA TRP A 101 11.19 9.92 -7.26
C TRP A 101 12.23 10.85 -7.88
N GLU A 102 11.80 11.81 -8.71
CA GLU A 102 12.68 12.86 -9.25
C GLU A 102 13.33 13.70 -8.12
N ARG A 103 12.70 13.81 -6.97
CA ARG A 103 13.25 14.53 -5.81
C ARG A 103 14.52 13.89 -5.26
N ILE A 104 14.69 12.59 -5.44
CA ILE A 104 15.92 11.87 -5.09
C ILE A 104 16.83 11.66 -6.31
N GLY A 105 16.54 12.34 -7.43
CA GLY A 105 17.34 12.30 -8.66
C GLY A 105 17.03 11.13 -9.58
N TYR A 106 15.98 10.33 -9.30
CA TYR A 106 15.55 9.27 -10.20
C TYR A 106 14.92 9.85 -11.47
N LYS A 107 15.30 9.31 -12.62
CA LYS A 107 14.66 9.58 -13.92
C LYS A 107 14.24 8.25 -14.55
N TYR A 108 13.22 8.25 -15.39
CA TYR A 108 12.71 7.03 -16.04
C TYR A 108 13.79 6.24 -16.79
N ILE A 109 14.81 6.93 -17.32
CA ILE A 109 15.96 6.30 -18.01
C ILE A 109 16.89 5.54 -17.04
N ASN A 110 16.86 5.83 -15.74
CA ASN A 110 17.70 5.15 -14.77
C ASN A 110 17.22 3.72 -14.55
N THR A 111 18.15 2.78 -14.59
CA THR A 111 17.88 1.39 -14.22
C THR A 111 17.82 1.27 -12.71
N LYS A 112 16.80 0.57 -12.20
CA LYS A 112 16.64 0.30 -10.77
C LYS A 112 16.62 -1.20 -10.46
N ILE A 113 16.95 -1.54 -9.23
CA ILE A 113 16.74 -2.86 -8.65
C ILE A 113 15.42 -2.80 -7.89
N THR A 114 14.50 -3.72 -8.14
CA THR A 114 13.21 -3.78 -7.45
C THR A 114 13.12 -5.04 -6.61
N ILE A 115 12.94 -4.86 -5.29
CA ILE A 115 12.86 -5.93 -4.30
C ILE A 115 11.48 -5.82 -3.63
N ARG A 116 10.55 -6.64 -4.11
CA ARG A 116 9.18 -6.72 -3.58
C ARG A 116 8.90 -8.12 -3.08
N GLY A 117 7.85 -8.27 -2.26
CA GLY A 117 7.37 -9.55 -1.78
C GLY A 117 6.78 -10.47 -2.86
N LYS A 118 7.34 -10.46 -4.06
CA LYS A 118 6.88 -11.28 -5.18
C LYS A 118 7.90 -12.37 -5.45
N LYS A 119 7.42 -13.62 -5.48
CA LYS A 119 8.22 -14.76 -5.92
C LYS A 119 8.43 -14.69 -7.43
N LEU A 120 9.67 -14.92 -7.85
CA LEU A 120 10.05 -14.99 -9.24
C LEU A 120 10.34 -16.45 -9.64
N HIS A 121 10.32 -16.72 -10.96
CA HIS A 121 10.74 -18.02 -11.49
C HIS A 121 12.26 -18.16 -11.60
N SER A 122 12.98 -17.05 -11.44
CA SER A 122 14.45 -16.97 -11.46
C SER A 122 14.93 -15.95 -10.46
N LEU A 123 16.20 -16.05 -10.06
CA LEU A 123 16.85 -15.14 -9.12
C LEU A 123 16.66 -13.66 -9.48
N ILE A 124 16.77 -13.35 -10.76
CA ILE A 124 16.69 -12.00 -11.29
C ILE A 124 15.96 -12.01 -12.64
N GLN A 125 15.07 -11.07 -12.84
CA GLN A 125 14.32 -10.87 -14.09
C GLN A 125 14.41 -9.40 -14.50
N TYR A 126 14.54 -9.13 -15.79
CA TYR A 126 14.51 -7.75 -16.30
C TYR A 126 13.12 -7.43 -16.85
N ASN A 127 12.55 -6.33 -16.35
CA ASN A 127 11.28 -5.77 -16.79
C ASN A 127 11.54 -4.52 -17.66
N TYR A 128 11.35 -4.67 -18.96
CA TYR A 128 11.58 -3.61 -19.95
C TYR A 128 10.68 -2.39 -19.74
N ASN A 129 9.42 -2.61 -19.38
CA ASN A 129 8.43 -1.54 -19.24
C ASN A 129 8.75 -0.57 -18.10
N GLN A 130 9.49 -1.02 -17.09
CA GLN A 130 9.82 -0.24 -15.90
C GLN A 130 11.34 0.01 -15.77
N ASN A 131 12.14 -0.45 -16.74
CA ASN A 131 13.61 -0.39 -16.70
C ASN A 131 14.16 -0.87 -15.35
N GLU A 132 13.74 -2.08 -14.93
CA GLU A 132 14.08 -2.60 -13.61
C GLU A 132 14.53 -4.05 -13.63
N PHE A 133 15.45 -4.37 -12.73
CA PHE A 133 15.80 -5.72 -12.35
C PHE A 133 14.98 -6.13 -11.14
N LEU A 134 14.05 -7.06 -11.32
CA LEU A 134 13.29 -7.66 -10.24
C LEU A 134 14.15 -8.72 -9.54
N LEU A 135 14.25 -8.63 -8.22
CA LEU A 135 14.87 -9.66 -7.38
C LEU A 135 13.80 -10.36 -6.55
N ASP A 136 13.97 -11.68 -6.38
CA ASP A 136 13.14 -12.45 -5.47
C ASP A 136 13.54 -12.13 -4.02
N ALA A 137 12.63 -11.49 -3.29
CA ALA A 137 12.87 -11.09 -1.90
C ALA A 137 12.96 -12.29 -0.93
N TYR A 138 12.44 -13.45 -1.34
CA TYR A 138 12.36 -14.66 -0.49
C TYR A 138 13.37 -15.75 -0.91
N ALA A 139 14.18 -15.50 -1.93
CA ALA A 139 15.17 -16.46 -2.36
C ALA A 139 16.26 -16.65 -1.28
N GLU A 140 16.52 -17.88 -0.89
CA GLU A 140 17.72 -18.21 -0.16
C GLU A 140 18.94 -18.06 -1.08
N LEU A 141 19.62 -16.92 -0.97
CA LEU A 141 20.77 -16.61 -1.81
C LEU A 141 22.01 -17.43 -1.40
N LYS A 142 22.54 -18.16 -2.36
CA LYS A 142 23.80 -18.90 -2.27
C LYS A 142 24.96 -18.03 -2.77
N THR A 143 26.20 -18.43 -2.49
CA THR A 143 27.38 -17.69 -2.94
C THR A 143 27.39 -17.45 -4.45
N ALA A 144 27.03 -18.44 -5.25
CA ALA A 144 26.96 -18.32 -6.71
C ALA A 144 25.90 -17.28 -7.15
N ASP A 145 24.82 -17.11 -6.42
CA ASP A 145 23.77 -16.14 -6.73
C ASP A 145 24.30 -14.70 -6.57
N PHE A 146 25.08 -14.44 -5.52
CA PHE A 146 25.70 -13.13 -5.32
C PHE A 146 26.71 -12.79 -6.42
N GLU A 147 27.47 -13.77 -6.93
CA GLU A 147 28.38 -13.58 -8.06
C GLU A 147 27.61 -13.22 -9.34
N ILE A 148 26.48 -13.90 -9.59
CA ILE A 148 25.59 -13.60 -10.71
C ILE A 148 25.05 -12.16 -10.58
N LEU A 149 24.55 -11.78 -9.40
CA LEU A 149 24.06 -10.43 -9.16
C LEU A 149 25.12 -9.37 -9.38
N LEU A 150 26.34 -9.58 -8.85
CA LEU A 150 27.46 -8.65 -9.02
C LEU A 150 27.83 -8.50 -10.50
N LYS A 151 27.88 -9.60 -11.26
CA LYS A 151 28.15 -9.58 -12.69
C LYS A 151 27.09 -8.79 -13.47
N VAL A 152 25.81 -9.03 -13.17
CA VAL A 152 24.68 -8.32 -13.79
C VAL A 152 24.75 -6.83 -13.46
N PHE A 153 24.95 -6.48 -12.18
CA PHE A 153 24.96 -5.07 -11.75
C PHE A 153 26.18 -4.33 -12.32
N LYS A 154 27.37 -4.93 -12.38
CA LYS A 154 28.53 -4.33 -13.05
C LYS A 154 28.27 -4.06 -14.54
N LYS A 155 27.55 -4.95 -15.21
CA LYS A 155 27.21 -4.81 -16.64
C LYS A 155 26.18 -3.72 -16.90
N TYR A 156 25.07 -3.70 -16.12
CA TYR A 156 23.90 -2.85 -16.39
C TYR A 156 23.82 -1.60 -15.49
N LYS A 157 24.65 -1.51 -14.49
CA LYS A 157 24.86 -0.35 -13.60
C LYS A 157 23.55 0.24 -13.03
N PRO A 158 22.67 -0.55 -12.36
CA PRO A 158 21.53 0.02 -11.70
C PRO A 158 21.99 1.00 -10.61
N THR A 159 21.30 2.13 -10.50
CA THR A 159 21.69 3.22 -9.60
C THR A 159 20.65 3.54 -8.55
N PHE A 160 19.49 2.89 -8.59
CA PHE A 160 18.42 3.05 -7.60
C PHE A 160 17.90 1.71 -7.13
N ILE A 161 17.36 1.68 -5.90
CA ILE A 161 16.63 0.53 -5.37
C ILE A 161 15.20 0.95 -5.09
N HIS A 162 14.24 0.10 -5.42
CA HIS A 162 12.82 0.27 -5.16
C HIS A 162 12.27 -0.98 -4.47
N GLY A 163 11.43 -0.84 -3.48
CA GLY A 163 10.77 -1.99 -2.89
C GLY A 163 10.31 -1.82 -1.45
N TYR A 164 10.02 -2.95 -0.82
CA TYR A 164 9.59 -2.95 0.57
C TYR A 164 10.78 -2.65 1.48
N PRO A 165 10.64 -1.73 2.44
CA PRO A 165 11.70 -1.42 3.40
C PRO A 165 12.29 -2.65 4.08
N SER A 166 11.44 -3.59 4.48
CA SER A 166 11.87 -4.85 5.10
C SER A 166 12.70 -5.70 4.15
N SER A 167 12.23 -5.90 2.91
CA SER A 167 12.93 -6.71 1.90
C SER A 167 14.28 -6.10 1.52
N ILE A 168 14.34 -4.78 1.37
CA ILE A 168 15.59 -4.05 1.09
C ILE A 168 16.56 -4.20 2.27
N PHE A 169 16.09 -4.03 3.51
CA PHE A 169 16.90 -4.19 4.71
C PHE A 169 17.53 -5.59 4.79
N TYR A 170 16.73 -6.64 4.64
CA TYR A 170 17.24 -8.02 4.70
C TYR A 170 18.20 -8.35 3.58
N PHE A 171 17.92 -7.89 2.37
CA PHE A 171 18.82 -8.04 1.24
C PHE A 171 20.18 -7.40 1.52
N ILE A 172 20.20 -6.12 1.92
CA ILE A 172 21.45 -5.39 2.22
C ILE A 172 22.22 -6.08 3.34
N LYS A 173 21.53 -6.44 4.44
CA LYS A 173 22.15 -7.12 5.59
C LYS A 173 22.74 -8.48 5.21
N THR A 174 22.06 -9.23 4.37
CA THR A 174 22.54 -10.53 3.87
C THR A 174 23.77 -10.35 2.98
N VAL A 175 23.75 -9.35 2.09
CA VAL A 175 24.87 -9.05 1.21
C VAL A 175 26.09 -8.56 2.01
N GLU A 176 25.90 -7.68 2.99
CA GLU A 176 26.95 -7.22 3.90
C GLU A 176 27.68 -8.39 4.59
N LEU A 177 26.91 -9.33 5.13
CA LEU A 177 27.45 -10.46 5.90
C LEU A 177 28.09 -11.54 5.02
N LYS A 178 27.50 -11.83 3.85
CA LYS A 178 27.87 -13.01 3.06
C LYS A 178 28.70 -12.69 1.82
N PHE A 179 28.65 -11.47 1.30
CA PHE A 179 29.31 -11.14 0.03
C PHE A 179 29.79 -9.68 -0.05
N PRO A 180 30.90 -9.34 0.62
CA PRO A 180 31.41 -7.97 0.74
C PRO A 180 31.61 -7.24 -0.60
N ALA A 181 32.01 -7.98 -1.65
CA ALA A 181 32.23 -7.38 -2.99
C ALA A 181 30.95 -6.80 -3.61
N LEU A 182 29.79 -7.43 -3.40
CA LEU A 182 28.50 -6.89 -3.85
C LEU A 182 28.06 -5.74 -2.95
N PHE A 183 28.31 -5.85 -1.64
CA PHE A 183 28.00 -4.78 -0.70
C PHE A 183 28.75 -3.49 -1.04
N GLU A 184 30.05 -3.58 -1.26
CA GLU A 184 30.88 -2.45 -1.70
C GLU A 184 30.40 -1.86 -3.04
N TYR A 185 29.96 -2.73 -3.97
CA TYR A 185 29.36 -2.28 -5.22
C TYR A 185 28.09 -1.45 -4.97
N LEU A 186 27.18 -1.93 -4.10
CA LEU A 186 25.95 -1.21 -3.77
C LEU A 186 26.26 0.14 -3.14
N GLN A 187 27.16 0.20 -2.15
CA GLN A 187 27.59 1.45 -1.50
C GLN A 187 28.12 2.48 -2.49
N LYS A 188 28.89 2.06 -3.48
CA LYS A 188 29.51 2.95 -4.47
C LYS A 188 28.55 3.43 -5.57
N ASN A 189 27.53 2.64 -5.90
CA ASN A 189 26.76 2.87 -7.12
C ASN A 189 25.31 3.24 -6.87
N ILE A 190 24.70 2.86 -5.74
CA ILE A 190 23.32 3.22 -5.43
C ILE A 190 23.25 4.68 -5.01
N LYS A 191 22.46 5.46 -5.74
CA LYS A 191 22.28 6.90 -5.57
C LYS A 191 21.02 7.28 -4.79
N GLY A 192 20.03 6.38 -4.74
CA GLY A 192 18.78 6.63 -4.03
C GLY A 192 17.93 5.38 -3.86
N ILE A 193 17.04 5.41 -2.86
CA ILE A 193 16.17 4.29 -2.51
C ILE A 193 14.72 4.77 -2.35
N MET A 194 13.79 4.08 -3.01
CA MET A 194 12.36 4.35 -3.01
C MET A 194 11.63 3.26 -2.23
N PHE A 195 11.13 3.60 -1.04
CA PHE A 195 10.36 2.69 -0.20
C PHE A 195 8.89 2.66 -0.60
N SER A 196 8.30 1.47 -0.69
CA SER A 196 6.91 1.27 -1.09
C SER A 196 6.17 0.26 -0.24
N SER A 197 4.85 0.39 -0.22
CA SER A 197 3.88 -0.59 0.30
C SER A 197 3.94 -0.91 1.78
N GLU A 198 5.03 -0.59 2.46
CA GLU A 198 5.22 -0.73 3.89
C GLU A 198 5.67 0.60 4.49
N TYR A 199 5.29 0.84 5.75
CA TYR A 199 5.87 1.94 6.51
C TYR A 199 7.37 1.69 6.71
N PRO A 200 8.25 2.65 6.33
CA PRO A 200 9.68 2.49 6.50
C PRO A 200 10.06 2.68 7.97
N SER A 201 9.97 1.62 8.78
CA SER A 201 10.27 1.71 10.21
C SER A 201 11.64 2.36 10.43
N PRO A 202 11.81 3.19 11.48
CA PRO A 202 13.09 3.86 11.75
C PRO A 202 14.27 2.88 11.83
N GLN A 203 14.05 1.67 12.35
CA GLN A 203 15.09 0.64 12.43
C GLN A 203 15.62 0.25 11.05
N TYR A 204 14.74 -0.02 10.09
CA TYR A 204 15.16 -0.40 8.73
C TYR A 204 15.73 0.77 7.96
N ARG A 205 15.02 1.90 8.01
CA ARG A 205 15.42 3.10 7.28
C ARG A 205 16.78 3.61 7.74
N ASN A 206 16.99 3.77 9.05
CA ASN A 206 18.26 4.24 9.59
C ASN A 206 19.43 3.31 9.23
N TYR A 207 19.22 1.99 9.29
CA TYR A 207 20.24 1.05 8.85
C TYR A 207 20.58 1.23 7.37
N ILE A 208 19.59 1.27 6.50
CA ILE A 208 19.76 1.43 5.05
C ILE A 208 20.44 2.77 4.73
N GLU A 209 20.03 3.85 5.38
CA GLU A 209 20.58 5.18 5.19
C GLU A 209 22.04 5.27 5.63
N ASN A 210 22.37 4.69 6.77
CA ASN A 210 23.74 4.68 7.29
C ASN A 210 24.68 3.76 6.51
N THR A 211 24.15 2.74 5.82
CA THR A 211 24.98 1.74 5.13
C THR A 211 25.08 1.96 3.63
N ILE A 212 24.05 2.47 2.98
CA ILE A 212 24.02 2.61 1.52
C ILE A 212 23.93 4.07 1.08
N THR A 213 22.86 4.78 1.40
CA THR A 213 22.66 6.18 1.00
C THR A 213 21.56 6.84 1.83
N GLU A 214 21.79 8.08 2.27
CA GLU A 214 20.79 8.90 2.95
C GLU A 214 19.67 9.41 2.03
N ASN A 215 19.86 9.27 0.72
CA ASN A 215 18.94 9.74 -0.30
C ASN A 215 17.78 8.76 -0.49
N THR A 216 16.79 8.83 0.40
CA THR A 216 15.65 7.93 0.44
C THR A 216 14.34 8.69 0.42
N VAL A 217 13.30 8.06 -0.14
CA VAL A 217 11.95 8.61 -0.17
C VAL A 217 10.91 7.51 0.05
N SER A 218 9.84 7.84 0.74
CA SER A 218 8.69 6.97 0.93
C SER A 218 7.40 7.66 0.51
N TRP A 219 6.37 6.87 0.22
CA TRP A 219 5.03 7.38 -0.05
C TRP A 219 3.96 6.55 0.63
N TYR A 220 2.83 7.19 0.86
CA TYR A 220 1.59 6.57 1.29
C TYR A 220 0.67 6.40 0.09
N GLY A 221 0.07 5.26 -0.03
CA GLY A 221 -0.95 4.94 -1.03
C GLY A 221 -1.62 3.61 -0.67
N HIS A 222 -2.78 3.34 -1.25
CA HIS A 222 -3.53 2.11 -1.03
C HIS A 222 -4.23 1.66 -2.32
N THR A 223 -4.64 0.40 -2.36
CA THR A 223 -5.16 -0.25 -3.56
C THR A 223 -6.42 0.43 -4.09
N GLU A 224 -7.25 1.01 -3.23
CA GLU A 224 -8.46 1.75 -3.59
C GLU A 224 -8.18 3.03 -4.39
N ALA A 225 -6.90 3.44 -4.45
CA ALA A 225 -6.43 4.59 -5.22
C ALA A 225 -7.14 5.92 -4.86
N VAL A 226 -7.44 6.13 -3.58
CA VAL A 226 -8.17 7.31 -3.10
C VAL A 226 -7.24 8.42 -2.64
N VAL A 227 -6.22 8.05 -1.83
CA VAL A 227 -5.19 8.98 -1.37
C VAL A 227 -3.82 8.50 -1.81
N LEU A 228 -3.05 9.38 -2.41
CA LEU A 228 -1.64 9.22 -2.69
C LEU A 228 -0.91 10.40 -2.06
N ALA A 229 0.12 10.13 -1.27
CA ALA A 229 0.89 11.17 -0.58
C ALA A 229 2.38 10.79 -0.53
N GLY A 230 3.25 11.78 -0.58
CA GLY A 230 4.70 11.55 -0.59
C GLY A 230 5.46 12.37 0.42
N GLU A 231 6.64 11.92 0.79
CA GLU A 231 7.59 12.68 1.59
C GLU A 231 8.21 13.81 0.76
N LEU A 232 7.49 14.93 0.60
CA LEU A 232 7.95 16.04 -0.24
C LEU A 232 9.01 16.92 0.45
N TYR A 233 8.91 17.09 1.77
CA TYR A 233 9.76 18.04 2.51
C TYR A 233 10.48 17.40 3.67
N LYS A 234 9.86 16.42 4.31
CA LYS A 234 10.35 15.82 5.54
C LYS A 234 10.07 14.32 5.57
N LYS A 235 11.03 13.55 6.04
CA LYS A 235 10.89 12.10 6.24
C LYS A 235 9.75 11.80 7.23
N TYR A 236 8.95 10.78 6.94
CA TYR A 236 7.78 10.35 7.72
C TYR A 236 6.61 11.33 7.74
N GLU A 237 6.68 12.41 6.98
CA GLU A 237 5.59 13.36 6.82
C GLU A 237 5.11 13.38 5.37
N TYR A 238 3.87 12.93 5.18
CA TYR A 238 3.30 12.68 3.86
C TYR A 238 2.41 13.84 3.43
N VAL A 239 2.70 14.43 2.29
CA VAL A 239 1.92 15.50 1.68
C VAL A 239 1.01 14.90 0.61
N PRO A 240 -0.32 15.01 0.74
CA PRO A 240 -1.25 14.49 -0.26
C PRO A 240 -1.10 15.17 -1.62
N PHE A 241 -1.18 14.39 -2.69
CA PHE A 241 -1.22 14.93 -4.06
C PHE A 241 -2.64 15.31 -4.43
N LEU A 242 -2.95 16.60 -4.38
CA LEU A 242 -4.29 17.12 -4.69
C LEU A 242 -4.77 16.77 -6.11
N SER A 243 -3.85 16.65 -7.07
CA SER A 243 -4.15 16.21 -8.43
C SER A 243 -4.53 14.72 -8.55
N TYR A 244 -4.27 13.93 -7.50
CA TYR A 244 -4.69 12.54 -7.41
C TYR A 244 -6.07 12.39 -6.76
N GLY A 245 -6.29 13.10 -5.67
CA GLY A 245 -7.51 13.10 -4.89
C GLY A 245 -7.43 14.08 -3.72
N PHE A 246 -8.55 14.31 -3.07
CA PHE A 246 -8.62 15.16 -1.89
C PHE A 246 -8.56 14.33 -0.61
N ALA A 247 -7.65 14.70 0.28
CA ALA A 247 -7.46 14.04 1.57
C ALA A 247 -7.89 14.96 2.71
N GLU A 248 -8.63 14.41 3.66
CA GLU A 248 -9.12 15.07 4.87
C GLU A 248 -8.66 14.31 6.11
N ALA A 249 -8.49 15.02 7.21
CA ALA A 249 -8.35 14.42 8.54
C ALA A 249 -9.61 14.65 9.35
N VAL A 250 -10.39 13.61 9.59
CA VAL A 250 -11.64 13.69 10.33
C VAL A 250 -11.53 12.98 11.67
N LYS A 251 -11.93 13.65 12.75
CA LYS A 251 -11.88 13.08 14.09
C LYS A 251 -13.08 12.16 14.32
N ILE A 252 -12.81 10.86 14.45
CA ILE A 252 -13.82 9.82 14.70
C ILE A 252 -13.41 9.08 15.98
N ASN A 253 -14.31 8.99 16.96
CA ASN A 253 -14.05 8.32 18.24
C ASN A 253 -12.76 8.75 18.94
N GLY A 254 -12.42 10.04 18.86
CA GLY A 254 -11.24 10.63 19.51
C GLY A 254 -9.93 10.56 18.72
N SER A 255 -9.88 9.84 17.61
CA SER A 255 -8.70 9.72 16.74
C SER A 255 -8.94 10.35 15.37
N TYR A 256 -7.88 10.84 14.71
CA TYR A 256 -8.00 11.34 13.34
C TYR A 256 -7.86 10.19 12.34
N HIS A 257 -8.90 10.00 11.54
CA HIS A 257 -8.93 9.10 10.39
C HIS A 257 -8.53 9.84 9.12
N LEU A 258 -7.79 9.18 8.25
CA LEU A 258 -7.53 9.69 6.91
C LEU A 258 -8.73 9.36 6.02
N ILE A 259 -9.41 10.40 5.56
CA ILE A 259 -10.55 10.30 4.65
C ILE A 259 -10.12 10.78 3.28
N GLY A 260 -10.57 10.14 2.22
CA GLY A 260 -10.19 10.54 0.87
C GLY A 260 -11.33 10.56 -0.12
N THR A 261 -11.22 11.46 -1.10
CA THR A 261 -12.11 11.55 -2.26
C THR A 261 -11.29 11.40 -3.53
N CYS A 262 -11.54 10.37 -4.31
CA CYS A 262 -10.83 10.12 -5.56
C CYS A 262 -11.48 10.90 -6.71
N PHE A 263 -10.78 11.88 -7.29
CA PHE A 263 -11.29 12.66 -8.42
C PHE A 263 -11.14 11.97 -9.77
N SER A 264 -10.41 10.87 -9.84
CA SER A 264 -10.00 10.26 -11.11
C SER A 264 -10.55 8.85 -11.34
N ASN A 265 -11.44 8.33 -10.47
CA ASN A 265 -12.08 7.04 -10.67
C ASN A 265 -13.60 7.17 -10.80
N LYS A 266 -14.10 7.05 -12.02
CA LYS A 266 -15.53 7.08 -12.34
C LYS A 266 -16.19 5.70 -12.27
N ALA A 267 -15.42 4.63 -12.06
CA ALA A 267 -15.95 3.28 -11.99
C ALA A 267 -16.58 2.97 -10.61
N THR A 268 -15.89 3.33 -9.52
CA THR A 268 -16.35 3.11 -8.15
C THR A 268 -16.34 4.43 -7.38
N PRO A 269 -17.46 4.84 -6.76
CA PRO A 269 -17.56 6.12 -6.07
C PRO A 269 -16.84 6.11 -4.72
N PHE A 270 -15.56 6.43 -4.73
CA PHE A 270 -14.79 6.69 -3.53
C PHE A 270 -14.86 8.18 -3.18
N ILE A 271 -15.94 8.59 -2.53
CA ILE A 271 -16.16 9.96 -2.07
C ILE A 271 -16.21 9.96 -0.55
N ARG A 272 -15.38 10.78 0.09
CA ARG A 272 -15.18 10.81 1.54
C ARG A 272 -15.06 9.41 2.15
N TYR A 273 -14.25 8.59 1.49
CA TYR A 273 -13.99 7.20 1.88
C TYR A 273 -13.06 7.15 3.09
N ASP A 274 -13.49 6.46 4.16
CA ASP A 274 -12.64 6.20 5.32
C ASP A 274 -11.64 5.09 5.00
N THR A 275 -10.36 5.45 4.93
CA THR A 275 -9.28 4.49 4.71
C THR A 275 -9.05 3.57 5.91
N GLU A 276 -9.66 3.88 7.07
CA GLU A 276 -9.44 3.24 8.37
C GLU A 276 -8.00 3.44 8.92
N ASP A 277 -7.16 4.22 8.24
CA ASP A 277 -5.80 4.55 8.71
C ASP A 277 -5.86 5.75 9.67
N LEU A 278 -5.21 5.62 10.83
CA LEU A 278 -5.11 6.68 11.82
C LEU A 278 -3.87 7.53 11.60
N ILE A 279 -4.04 8.85 11.69
CA ILE A 279 -2.99 9.81 11.37
C ILE A 279 -2.80 10.87 12.46
N GLU A 280 -1.63 11.49 12.47
CA GLU A 280 -1.35 12.77 13.12
C GLU A 280 -1.37 13.86 12.04
N PRO A 281 -2.44 14.66 11.96
CA PRO A 281 -2.58 15.67 10.92
C PRO A 281 -1.78 16.92 11.23
N ASN A 282 -1.27 17.57 10.17
CA ASN A 282 -0.81 18.93 10.17
C ASN A 282 -1.76 19.74 9.27
N PHE A 283 -2.46 20.70 9.85
CA PHE A 283 -3.44 21.50 9.14
C PHE A 283 -2.85 22.80 8.62
N SER A 284 -3.33 23.27 7.47
CA SER A 284 -3.11 24.62 6.98
C SER A 284 -3.89 25.63 7.83
N ASN A 285 -3.64 26.91 7.62
CA ASN A 285 -4.37 27.99 8.31
C ASN A 285 -5.89 27.96 8.05
N ASN A 286 -6.31 27.39 6.93
CA ASN A 286 -7.72 27.26 6.55
C ASN A 286 -8.35 25.93 7.04
N GLY A 287 -7.64 25.15 7.86
CA GLY A 287 -8.14 23.89 8.41
C GLY A 287 -8.09 22.68 7.46
N HIS A 288 -7.54 22.83 6.26
CA HIS A 288 -7.31 21.69 5.36
C HIS A 288 -6.11 20.86 5.78
N LEU A 289 -6.15 19.56 5.48
CA LEU A 289 -5.00 18.68 5.69
C LEU A 289 -3.85 19.08 4.77
N ASN A 290 -2.76 19.59 5.35
CA ASN A 290 -1.56 19.96 4.62
C ASN A 290 -0.57 18.79 4.49
N SER A 291 -0.37 18.07 5.60
CA SER A 291 0.45 16.85 5.65
C SER A 291 0.01 15.98 6.83
N PHE A 292 0.48 14.76 6.88
CA PHE A 292 0.19 13.85 7.98
C PHE A 292 1.34 12.89 8.24
N LYS A 293 1.39 12.37 9.47
CA LYS A 293 2.18 11.20 9.84
C LYS A 293 1.24 10.02 10.08
N ILE A 294 1.66 8.82 9.74
CA ILE A 294 0.92 7.60 10.04
C ILE A 294 1.09 7.28 11.51
N LYS A 295 -0.03 7.16 12.24
CA LYS A 295 -0.04 6.81 13.67
C LYS A 295 -0.32 5.33 13.89
N GLU A 296 -1.34 4.81 13.23
CA GLU A 296 -1.72 3.40 13.23
C GLU A 296 -2.33 3.03 11.88
N GLY A 297 -2.17 1.77 11.45
CA GLY A 297 -2.77 1.25 10.22
C GLY A 297 -1.75 0.48 9.39
N ARG A 298 -0.77 1.16 8.82
CA ARG A 298 0.31 0.55 8.03
C ARG A 298 1.68 0.59 8.72
N ILE A 299 1.72 0.86 10.02
CA ILE A 299 2.93 0.66 10.83
C ILE A 299 3.19 -0.83 10.85
N GLY A 300 4.24 -1.27 10.16
CA GLY A 300 4.49 -2.65 9.82
C GLY A 300 4.36 -3.60 11.01
N GLU A 301 3.34 -4.44 10.98
CA GLU A 301 3.27 -5.61 11.83
C GLU A 301 4.19 -6.67 11.24
N PHE A 302 4.98 -7.33 12.09
CA PHE A 302 5.93 -8.34 11.69
C PHE A 302 5.64 -9.63 12.44
N VAL A 303 5.92 -10.73 11.76
CA VAL A 303 5.99 -12.06 12.36
C VAL A 303 7.42 -12.59 12.23
N ILE A 304 7.80 -13.51 13.09
CA ILE A 304 9.14 -14.08 13.14
C ILE A 304 9.11 -15.47 12.50
N ASP A 305 9.98 -15.73 11.54
CA ASP A 305 10.13 -17.05 10.92
C ASP A 305 10.92 -18.03 11.80
N LYS A 306 11.10 -19.28 11.34
CA LYS A 306 11.89 -20.32 12.04
C LYS A 306 13.35 -19.95 12.23
N ASN A 307 13.87 -19.05 11.42
CA ASN A 307 15.28 -18.63 11.44
C ASN A 307 15.48 -17.36 12.28
N GLY A 308 14.41 -16.82 12.90
CA GLY A 308 14.46 -15.58 13.67
C GLY A 308 14.37 -14.31 12.83
N ASN A 309 14.09 -14.41 11.52
CA ASN A 309 13.93 -13.24 10.64
C ASN A 309 12.56 -12.61 10.84
N LEU A 310 12.51 -11.28 10.82
CA LEU A 310 11.26 -10.53 10.81
C LEU A 310 10.67 -10.52 9.39
N ILE A 311 9.45 -10.99 9.24
CA ILE A 311 8.70 -10.98 7.97
C ILE A 311 7.58 -9.98 8.09
N SER A 312 7.50 -9.04 7.15
CA SER A 312 6.40 -8.09 7.07
C SER A 312 5.08 -8.82 6.87
N LEU A 313 4.14 -8.59 7.77
CA LEU A 313 2.82 -9.20 7.69
C LEU A 313 2.03 -8.69 6.47
N THR A 314 2.19 -7.41 6.13
CA THR A 314 1.58 -6.83 4.91
C THR A 314 2.11 -7.52 3.65
N GLY A 315 3.43 -7.72 3.56
CA GLY A 315 4.06 -8.43 2.44
C GLY A 315 3.62 -9.90 2.38
N LEU A 316 3.58 -10.57 3.54
CA LEU A 316 3.18 -11.96 3.67
C LEU A 316 1.73 -12.20 3.26
N ILE A 317 0.81 -11.40 3.77
CA ILE A 317 -0.63 -11.59 3.59
C ILE A 317 -1.13 -11.01 2.27
N PHE A 318 -0.73 -9.77 1.92
CA PHE A 318 -1.31 -9.07 0.77
C PHE A 318 -0.39 -9.02 -0.45
N GLY A 319 0.91 -9.15 -0.26
CA GLY A 319 1.89 -9.11 -1.36
C GLY A 319 1.85 -10.36 -2.26
N GLN A 320 1.26 -11.46 -1.81
CA GLN A 320 1.25 -12.75 -2.52
C GLN A 320 -0.04 -13.04 -3.28
N HIS A 321 -1.06 -12.19 -3.17
CA HIS A 321 -2.35 -12.38 -3.83
C HIS A 321 -2.94 -13.79 -3.65
N HIS A 322 -3.05 -14.22 -2.38
CA HIS A 322 -3.59 -15.55 -2.06
C HIS A 322 -4.99 -15.76 -2.62
N LYS A 323 -5.23 -16.86 -3.29
CA LYS A 323 -6.56 -17.25 -3.81
C LYS A 323 -7.61 -17.41 -2.70
N LEU A 324 -7.17 -17.63 -1.46
CA LEU A 324 -8.06 -17.70 -0.30
C LEU A 324 -8.92 -16.43 -0.15
N PHE A 325 -8.42 -15.26 -0.57
CA PHE A 325 -9.18 -14.00 -0.51
C PHE A 325 -10.44 -13.99 -1.36
N ASP A 326 -10.55 -14.83 -2.39
CA ASP A 326 -11.73 -14.92 -3.23
C ASP A 326 -12.92 -15.58 -2.51
N TYR A 327 -12.67 -16.26 -1.37
CA TYR A 327 -13.65 -17.08 -0.65
C TYR A 327 -13.95 -16.63 0.78
N ILE A 328 -13.25 -15.64 1.29
CA ILE A 328 -13.33 -15.24 2.70
C ILE A 328 -13.86 -13.82 2.89
N ASP A 329 -14.52 -13.60 4.04
CA ASP A 329 -15.02 -12.30 4.44
C ASP A 329 -14.01 -11.50 5.26
N PHE A 330 -13.17 -12.19 6.06
CA PHE A 330 -12.04 -11.58 6.79
C PHE A 330 -10.90 -12.59 6.96
N LEU A 331 -9.70 -12.03 7.22
CA LEU A 331 -8.51 -12.77 7.60
C LEU A 331 -7.80 -12.03 8.74
N GLN A 332 -7.37 -12.78 9.75
CA GLN A 332 -6.52 -12.31 10.84
C GLN A 332 -5.44 -13.37 11.08
N VAL A 333 -4.36 -12.98 11.70
CA VAL A 333 -3.30 -13.92 12.05
C VAL A 333 -2.90 -13.79 13.50
N LYS A 334 -2.42 -14.88 14.08
CA LYS A 334 -1.80 -14.90 15.41
C LYS A 334 -0.50 -15.66 15.35
N GLN A 335 0.53 -15.12 15.95
CA GLN A 335 1.82 -15.79 16.07
C GLN A 335 1.96 -16.36 17.50
N PRO A 336 1.68 -17.64 17.74
CA PRO A 336 1.83 -18.24 19.08
C PRO A 336 3.30 -18.34 19.49
N THR A 337 4.18 -18.65 18.57
CA THR A 337 5.64 -18.72 18.75
C THR A 337 6.36 -18.38 17.45
N PRO A 338 7.62 -17.95 17.47
CA PRO A 338 8.43 -17.78 16.27
C PRO A 338 8.36 -19.02 15.37
N GLY A 339 8.21 -18.82 14.07
CA GLY A 339 8.10 -19.88 13.08
C GLY A 339 6.73 -20.56 12.97
N LYS A 340 5.73 -20.16 13.76
CA LYS A 340 4.35 -20.68 13.65
C LYS A 340 3.35 -19.55 13.51
N LEU A 341 2.39 -19.70 12.59
CA LEU A 341 1.35 -18.69 12.35
C LEU A 341 -0.01 -19.37 12.22
N ILE A 342 -0.99 -18.87 12.96
CA ILE A 342 -2.39 -19.29 12.83
C ILE A 342 -3.09 -18.25 11.97
N VAL A 343 -3.71 -18.71 10.88
CA VAL A 343 -4.53 -17.87 10.00
C VAL A 343 -5.99 -18.11 10.35
N TYR A 344 -6.61 -17.10 10.94
CA TYR A 344 -8.05 -17.07 11.22
C TYR A 344 -8.78 -16.45 10.04
N TYR A 345 -9.82 -17.10 9.57
CA TYR A 345 -10.62 -16.59 8.46
C TYR A 345 -12.11 -16.86 8.67
N SER A 346 -12.97 -16.10 8.01
CA SER A 346 -14.38 -16.45 7.88
C SER A 346 -14.77 -16.63 6.44
N SER A 347 -15.67 -17.58 6.20
CA SER A 347 -16.27 -17.86 4.91
C SER A 347 -17.71 -18.30 5.11
N LYS A 348 -18.59 -17.98 4.16
CA LYS A 348 -19.96 -18.49 4.11
C LYS A 348 -20.00 -19.97 3.72
N LEU A 349 -18.95 -20.44 3.07
CA LEU A 349 -18.79 -21.83 2.65
C LEU A 349 -17.69 -22.48 3.47
N GLU A 350 -17.77 -23.78 3.67
CA GLU A 350 -16.67 -24.57 4.23
C GLU A 350 -15.55 -24.67 3.20
N ILE A 351 -14.33 -24.28 3.58
CA ILE A 351 -13.14 -24.37 2.73
C ILE A 351 -12.36 -25.61 3.15
N GLN A 352 -12.40 -26.67 2.34
CA GLN A 352 -11.76 -27.94 2.67
C GLN A 352 -10.22 -27.87 2.71
N TYR A 353 -9.60 -27.04 1.86
CA TYR A 353 -8.14 -26.94 1.71
C TYR A 353 -7.66 -25.50 1.68
N PRO A 354 -7.77 -24.76 2.80
CA PRO A 354 -7.35 -23.35 2.87
C PRO A 354 -5.84 -23.18 2.65
N ASP A 355 -5.04 -24.16 3.02
CA ASP A 355 -3.59 -24.24 2.82
C ASP A 355 -3.18 -24.26 1.34
N VAL A 356 -3.99 -24.90 0.48
CA VAL A 356 -3.77 -24.91 -0.98
C VAL A 356 -4.06 -23.53 -1.61
N LEU A 357 -5.01 -22.81 -1.03
CA LEU A 357 -5.43 -21.47 -1.50
C LEU A 357 -4.54 -20.34 -0.95
N PHE A 358 -3.74 -20.63 0.07
CA PHE A 358 -2.83 -19.69 0.71
C PHE A 358 -1.39 -20.02 0.32
N ASP A 359 -0.76 -19.20 -0.52
CA ASP A 359 0.61 -19.45 -0.97
C ASP A 359 1.62 -19.29 0.16
N THR A 360 2.13 -20.40 0.67
CA THR A 360 3.12 -20.44 1.75
C THR A 360 4.51 -20.86 1.26
N ARG A 361 4.68 -21.06 -0.04
CA ARG A 361 5.94 -21.55 -0.61
C ARG A 361 7.09 -20.59 -0.33
N ASN A 362 8.20 -21.14 0.13
CA ASN A 362 9.45 -20.44 0.50
C ASN A 362 9.36 -19.56 1.76
N ILE A 363 8.33 -19.69 2.56
CA ILE A 363 8.22 -19.00 3.83
C ILE A 363 8.54 -19.98 4.93
N GLN A 364 9.54 -19.68 5.76
CA GLN A 364 9.98 -20.52 6.87
C GLN A 364 9.06 -20.34 8.10
N ILE A 365 7.76 -20.56 7.87
CA ILE A 365 6.69 -20.50 8.89
C ILE A 365 5.76 -21.70 8.68
N ASP A 366 5.41 -22.37 9.78
CA ASP A 366 4.36 -23.38 9.79
C ASP A 366 3.02 -22.68 9.94
N PHE A 367 2.15 -22.83 8.95
CA PHE A 367 0.82 -22.26 8.94
C PHE A 367 -0.21 -23.28 9.39
N SER A 368 -1.13 -22.82 10.23
CA SER A 368 -2.39 -23.50 10.53
C SER A 368 -3.56 -22.58 10.20
N PHE A 369 -4.71 -23.16 9.85
CA PHE A 369 -5.88 -22.43 9.40
C PHE A 369 -7.07 -22.74 10.27
N GLU A 370 -7.78 -21.71 10.76
CA GLU A 370 -8.95 -21.84 11.61
C GLU A 370 -10.09 -20.96 11.09
N GLN A 371 -11.25 -21.59 10.85
CA GLN A 371 -12.43 -20.89 10.41
C GLN A 371 -13.23 -20.33 11.60
N TYR A 372 -13.49 -19.04 11.60
CA TYR A 372 -14.27 -18.35 12.62
C TYR A 372 -15.52 -17.71 12.02
N LYS A 373 -16.60 -17.65 12.81
CA LYS A 373 -17.86 -17.01 12.38
C LYS A 373 -17.74 -15.48 12.34
N GLN A 374 -16.93 -14.89 13.22
CA GLN A 374 -16.77 -13.44 13.33
C GLN A 374 -15.30 -13.09 13.64
N PRO A 375 -14.83 -11.92 13.19
CA PRO A 375 -13.46 -11.48 13.50
C PRO A 375 -13.29 -11.19 14.99
N ILE A 376 -12.08 -11.46 15.48
CA ILE A 376 -11.64 -11.07 16.81
C ILE A 376 -11.41 -9.55 16.80
N LYS A 377 -12.05 -8.86 17.75
CA LYS A 377 -11.97 -7.40 17.86
C LYS A 377 -11.13 -6.97 19.06
N THR A 378 -10.44 -5.85 18.92
CA THR A 378 -9.80 -5.17 20.06
C THR A 378 -10.88 -4.61 21.00
N SER A 379 -10.48 -4.16 22.21
CA SER A 379 -11.37 -3.47 23.17
C SER A 379 -12.04 -2.22 22.58
N LEU A 380 -11.42 -1.61 21.56
CA LEU A 380 -11.96 -0.46 20.83
C LEU A 380 -12.80 -0.85 19.59
N GLY A 381 -13.12 -2.15 19.42
CA GLY A 381 -13.95 -2.64 18.33
C GLY A 381 -13.23 -2.80 16.97
N LYS A 382 -11.94 -2.51 16.87
CA LYS A 382 -11.15 -2.71 15.65
C LYS A 382 -10.87 -4.20 15.40
N VAL A 383 -10.79 -4.58 14.14
CA VAL A 383 -10.39 -5.91 13.69
C VAL A 383 -8.91 -5.82 13.26
N PRO A 384 -7.94 -6.18 14.12
CA PRO A 384 -6.54 -6.12 13.78
C PRO A 384 -6.18 -7.25 12.80
N LEU A 385 -5.17 -7.05 11.96
CA LEU A 385 -4.62 -8.12 11.14
C LEU A 385 -3.84 -9.10 12.02
N LEU A 386 -2.98 -8.59 12.90
CA LEU A 386 -2.25 -9.37 13.90
C LEU A 386 -2.96 -9.35 15.25
N ILE A 387 -3.41 -10.53 15.68
CA ILE A 387 -3.98 -10.73 17.01
C ILE A 387 -2.81 -10.88 17.99
N LYS A 388 -2.79 -10.03 18.99
CA LYS A 388 -1.79 -10.06 20.08
C LYS A 388 -2.20 -11.04 21.19
#